data_c7b7cedcc6bae826a6e10ce5a82c9034
#
_entry.id   c7b7cedcc6bae826a6e10ce5a82c9034
#
_cell.length_a   1.000
_cell.length_b   1.000
_cell.length_c   1.000
_cell.angle_alpha   90.00
_cell.angle_beta   90.00
_cell.angle_gamma   90.00
#
_symmetry.space_group_name_H-M   'P 1'
#
loop_
_entity.id
_entity.type
_entity.pdbx_description
1 polymer ?
#
loop_
_entity_poly.entity_id
_entity_poly.type
_entity_poly.pdbx_seq_one_letter_code
_entity_poly.pdbx_strand_id
1 'polypeptide(L)'
;MKYKTAGYVKLAKLWERKRDAAIPYHKEYYANKYSDSEAFDLIDVYIDITGSKEIKNRPEMLRLLHDCHEGRIDCIVAQTRAYLAANTGEFCSLIRYLFDMPTPIHIVTEDEEYNINTITNNDSQVEELYKMAHRFTEMNPAAYQKWIEDIDLGIEKHVLQKG
;
A
#
# COMPACT_ATOMS: atom_id res chain seq x y z
N MET A 1 6.37 -6.92 20.54
CA MET A 1 5.16 -6.76 19.71
C MET A 1 5.54 -6.59 18.27
N LYS A 2 4.92 -7.36 17.39
CA LYS A 2 5.25 -7.34 15.96
C LYS A 2 4.27 -6.47 15.18
N TYR A 3 4.76 -5.85 14.11
CA TYR A 3 3.89 -5.14 13.17
C TYR A 3 3.08 -6.14 12.35
N LYS A 4 1.78 -5.91 12.25
CA LYS A 4 0.87 -6.71 11.41
C LYS A 4 1.09 -6.29 9.96
N THR A 5 1.81 -7.09 9.22
CA THR A 5 2.45 -6.72 7.97
C THR A 5 1.75 -7.30 6.75
N ALA A 6 1.53 -6.48 5.75
CA ALA A 6 1.06 -6.88 4.44
C ALA A 6 2.14 -6.65 3.39
N GLY A 7 2.41 -7.66 2.57
CA GLY A 7 3.19 -7.45 1.36
C GLY A 7 2.29 -6.97 0.24
N TYR A 8 2.74 -6.03 -0.56
CA TYR A 8 1.99 -5.58 -1.74
C TYR A 8 2.82 -5.70 -3.01
N VAL A 9 2.23 -6.30 -4.03
CA VAL A 9 2.86 -6.50 -5.34
C VAL A 9 1.90 -6.04 -6.43
N LYS A 10 2.41 -5.27 -7.39
CA LYS A 10 1.64 -4.88 -8.57
C LYS A 10 2.37 -5.39 -9.80
N LEU A 11 1.74 -6.29 -10.56
CA LEU A 11 2.29 -6.86 -11.77
C LEU A 11 1.56 -6.32 -12.99
N ALA A 12 2.28 -6.21 -14.12
CA ALA A 12 1.71 -5.79 -15.39
C ALA A 12 0.69 -6.82 -15.89
N LYS A 13 -0.28 -6.36 -16.68
CA LYS A 13 -1.37 -7.19 -17.19
C LYS A 13 -0.90 -8.44 -17.93
N LEU A 14 0.25 -8.38 -18.58
CA LEU A 14 0.78 -9.54 -19.31
C LEU A 14 1.01 -10.76 -18.39
N TRP A 15 1.19 -10.54 -17.08
CA TRP A 15 1.36 -11.61 -16.10
C TRP A 15 0.08 -12.37 -15.81
N GLU A 16 -1.08 -11.90 -16.30
CA GLU A 16 -2.34 -12.62 -16.13
C GLU A 16 -2.27 -14.05 -16.68
N ARG A 17 -1.53 -14.26 -17.77
CA ARG A 17 -1.32 -15.59 -18.36
C ARG A 17 -0.48 -16.51 -17.47
N LYS A 18 0.30 -15.95 -16.57
CA LYS A 18 1.17 -16.67 -15.64
C LYS A 18 0.70 -16.53 -14.20
N ARG A 19 -0.54 -16.16 -14.01
CA ARG A 19 -1.12 -15.90 -12.70
C ARG A 19 -0.89 -17.05 -11.72
N ASP A 20 -1.11 -18.28 -12.17
CA ASP A 20 -1.00 -19.47 -11.31
C ASP A 20 0.42 -19.73 -10.83
N ALA A 21 1.43 -19.20 -11.53
CA ALA A 21 2.82 -19.28 -11.11
C ALA A 21 3.25 -18.02 -10.34
N ALA A 22 2.81 -16.86 -10.80
CA ALA A 22 3.25 -15.58 -10.24
C ALA A 22 2.74 -15.34 -8.82
N ILE A 23 1.48 -15.64 -8.55
CA ILE A 23 0.90 -15.42 -7.22
C ILE A 23 1.59 -16.27 -6.15
N PRO A 24 1.71 -17.61 -6.31
CA PRO A 24 2.45 -18.40 -5.31
C PRO A 24 3.90 -17.97 -5.15
N TYR A 25 4.57 -17.59 -6.24
CA TYR A 25 5.95 -17.12 -6.19
C TYR A 25 6.12 -15.93 -5.26
N HIS A 26 5.28 -14.90 -5.43
CA HIS A 26 5.38 -13.70 -4.61
C HIS A 26 4.94 -13.93 -3.17
N LYS A 27 3.93 -14.77 -2.95
CA LYS A 27 3.51 -15.13 -1.60
C LYS A 27 4.61 -15.87 -0.87
N GLU A 28 5.25 -16.81 -1.52
CA GLU A 28 6.37 -17.56 -0.95
C GLU A 28 7.57 -16.66 -0.67
N TYR A 29 7.88 -15.74 -1.58
CA TYR A 29 8.97 -14.78 -1.38
C TYR A 29 8.81 -14.02 -0.07
N TYR A 30 7.63 -13.44 0.17
CA TYR A 30 7.38 -12.71 1.40
C TYR A 30 7.31 -13.61 2.63
N ALA A 31 6.71 -14.80 2.50
CA ALA A 31 6.64 -15.75 3.60
C ALA A 31 8.05 -16.14 4.06
N ASN A 32 8.94 -16.43 3.12
CA ASN A 32 10.32 -16.79 3.43
C ASN A 32 11.09 -15.61 4.03
N LYS A 33 10.89 -14.42 3.49
CA LYS A 33 11.58 -13.22 3.94
C LYS A 33 11.27 -12.87 5.39
N TYR A 34 10.03 -13.08 5.82
CA TYR A 34 9.58 -12.67 7.15
C TYR A 34 9.33 -13.84 8.10
N SER A 35 9.66 -15.07 7.71
CA SER A 35 9.38 -16.28 8.51
C SER A 35 9.98 -16.23 9.93
N ASP A 36 11.19 -15.69 10.06
CA ASP A 36 11.90 -15.60 11.32
C ASP A 36 12.02 -14.17 11.84
N SER A 37 11.21 -13.27 11.34
CA SER A 37 11.28 -11.87 11.74
C SER A 37 10.76 -11.66 13.16
N GLU A 38 11.52 -10.92 13.96
CA GLU A 38 11.09 -10.50 15.29
C GLU A 38 10.25 -9.23 15.24
N ALA A 39 10.37 -8.45 14.16
CA ALA A 39 9.68 -7.17 14.01
C ALA A 39 8.38 -7.25 13.22
N PHE A 40 8.30 -8.18 12.26
CA PHE A 40 7.18 -8.23 11.32
C PHE A 40 6.46 -9.57 11.40
N ASP A 41 5.13 -9.50 11.53
CA ASP A 41 4.25 -10.66 11.43
C ASP A 41 3.50 -10.55 10.10
N LEU A 42 3.90 -11.35 9.12
CA LEU A 42 3.28 -11.29 7.80
C LEU A 42 1.87 -11.88 7.85
N ILE A 43 0.87 -11.04 7.65
CA ILE A 43 -0.53 -11.45 7.69
C ILE A 43 -0.99 -11.95 6.33
N ASP A 44 -0.67 -11.23 5.25
CA ASP A 44 -1.07 -11.61 3.89
C ASP A 44 -0.20 -10.89 2.87
N VAL A 45 -0.28 -11.36 1.63
CA VAL A 45 0.35 -10.71 0.47
C VAL A 45 -0.76 -10.37 -0.53
N TYR A 46 -0.85 -9.10 -0.88
CA TYR A 46 -1.90 -8.55 -1.75
C TYR A 46 -1.29 -8.32 -3.12
N ILE A 47 -1.79 -9.00 -4.13
CA ILE A 47 -1.20 -8.98 -5.47
C ILE A 47 -2.24 -8.53 -6.49
N ASP A 48 -1.98 -7.38 -7.13
CA ASP A 48 -2.77 -6.91 -8.27
C ASP A 48 -2.02 -7.20 -9.57
N ILE A 49 -2.69 -7.85 -10.49
CA ILE A 49 -2.20 -8.07 -11.86
C ILE A 49 -3.10 -7.24 -12.75
N THR A 50 -2.61 -6.09 -13.19
CA THR A 50 -3.46 -5.14 -13.90
C THR A 50 -2.65 -4.13 -14.70
N GLY A 51 -3.24 -3.65 -15.79
CA GLY A 51 -2.71 -2.51 -16.53
C GLY A 51 -3.13 -1.16 -15.96
N SER A 52 -4.01 -1.16 -14.95
CA SER A 52 -4.48 0.09 -14.37
C SER A 52 -3.43 0.75 -13.50
N LYS A 53 -3.21 2.04 -13.72
CA LYS A 53 -2.31 2.85 -12.91
C LYS A 53 -2.98 3.38 -11.66
N GLU A 54 -4.29 3.55 -11.68
CA GLU A 54 -5.03 4.18 -10.59
C GLU A 54 -5.42 3.17 -9.52
N ILE A 55 -5.19 3.54 -8.26
CA ILE A 55 -5.48 2.69 -7.08
C ILE A 55 -6.95 2.31 -7.03
N LYS A 56 -7.84 3.22 -7.41
CA LYS A 56 -9.29 2.96 -7.39
C LYS A 56 -9.71 1.75 -8.25
N ASN A 57 -8.84 1.34 -9.19
CA ASN A 57 -9.09 0.20 -10.08
C ASN A 57 -8.24 -1.02 -9.74
N ARG A 58 -7.65 -1.06 -8.53
CA ARG A 58 -6.82 -2.17 -8.08
C ARG A 58 -7.53 -2.90 -6.94
N PRO A 59 -8.22 -4.02 -7.20
CA PRO A 59 -9.02 -4.70 -6.18
C PRO A 59 -8.24 -5.11 -4.93
N GLU A 60 -7.01 -5.62 -5.09
CA GLU A 60 -6.23 -6.07 -3.94
C GLU A 60 -5.67 -4.90 -3.13
N MET A 61 -5.27 -3.80 -3.78
CA MET A 61 -4.89 -2.60 -3.02
C MET A 61 -6.09 -2.06 -2.24
N LEU A 62 -7.28 -2.07 -2.83
CA LEU A 62 -8.49 -1.63 -2.13
C LEU A 62 -8.80 -2.53 -0.93
N ARG A 63 -8.63 -3.85 -1.07
CA ARG A 63 -8.80 -4.79 0.03
C ARG A 63 -7.77 -4.50 1.13
N LEU A 64 -6.53 -4.23 0.75
CA LEU A 64 -5.47 -3.87 1.69
C LEU A 64 -5.81 -2.60 2.47
N LEU A 65 -6.28 -1.55 1.79
CA LEU A 65 -6.66 -0.29 2.45
C LEU A 65 -7.82 -0.51 3.43
N HIS A 66 -8.79 -1.34 3.05
CA HIS A 66 -9.87 -1.71 3.96
C HIS A 66 -9.35 -2.46 5.19
N ASP A 67 -8.45 -3.41 5.00
CA ASP A 67 -7.86 -4.18 6.10
C ASP A 67 -7.03 -3.28 7.03
N CYS A 68 -6.35 -2.28 6.49
CA CYS A 68 -5.66 -1.26 7.29
C CYS A 68 -6.65 -0.48 8.15
N HIS A 69 -7.75 -0.04 7.55
CA HIS A 69 -8.78 0.72 8.27
C HIS A 69 -9.42 -0.11 9.39
N GLU A 70 -9.62 -1.41 9.16
CA GLU A 70 -10.19 -2.33 10.14
C GLU A 70 -9.19 -2.77 11.22
N GLY A 71 -7.95 -2.31 11.14
CA GLY A 71 -6.93 -2.63 12.15
C GLY A 71 -6.27 -4.00 11.98
N ARG A 72 -6.52 -4.69 10.86
CA ARG A 72 -5.88 -5.98 10.60
C ARG A 72 -4.44 -5.85 10.14
N ILE A 73 -4.12 -4.72 9.51
CA ILE A 73 -2.78 -4.42 8.98
C ILE A 73 -2.36 -3.06 9.54
N ASP A 74 -1.12 -2.94 9.98
CA ASP A 74 -0.54 -1.67 10.42
C ASP A 74 0.80 -1.37 9.76
N CYS A 75 1.27 -2.24 8.86
CA CYS A 75 2.50 -2.02 8.10
C CYS A 75 2.36 -2.59 6.69
N ILE A 76 2.74 -1.81 5.70
CA ILE A 76 2.76 -2.25 4.29
C ILE A 76 4.21 -2.31 3.84
N VAL A 77 4.62 -3.45 3.29
CA VAL A 77 5.95 -3.61 2.70
C VAL A 77 5.82 -3.85 1.20
N ALA A 78 6.66 -3.21 0.42
CA ALA A 78 6.69 -3.37 -1.04
C ALA A 78 8.12 -3.30 -1.53
N GLN A 79 8.44 -4.05 -2.58
CA GLN A 79 9.80 -4.06 -3.16
C GLN A 79 10.15 -2.70 -3.78
N THR A 80 9.16 -1.98 -4.27
CA THR A 80 9.38 -0.66 -4.86
C THR A 80 8.19 0.25 -4.62
N ARG A 81 8.45 1.56 -4.48
CA ARG A 81 7.40 2.58 -4.38
C ARG A 81 6.48 2.57 -5.60
N ALA A 82 7.00 2.18 -6.76
CA ALA A 82 6.23 2.12 -7.99
C ALA A 82 5.05 1.14 -7.90
N TYR A 83 5.15 0.12 -7.05
CA TYR A 83 4.01 -0.76 -6.81
C TYR A 83 2.87 -0.03 -6.09
N LEU A 84 3.21 0.91 -5.21
CA LEU A 84 2.21 1.59 -4.40
C LEU A 84 1.41 2.61 -5.21
N ALA A 85 2.09 3.41 -6.03
CA ALA A 85 1.42 4.42 -6.86
C ALA A 85 2.24 4.70 -8.11
N ALA A 86 1.56 4.97 -9.22
CA ALA A 86 2.20 5.15 -10.52
C ALA A 86 2.79 6.54 -10.72
N ASN A 87 2.37 7.53 -9.92
CA ASN A 87 2.85 8.90 -10.05
C ASN A 87 2.89 9.58 -8.68
N THR A 88 3.58 10.72 -8.64
CA THR A 88 3.80 11.46 -7.40
C THR A 88 2.50 11.94 -6.76
N GLY A 89 1.53 12.38 -7.58
CA GLY A 89 0.25 12.87 -7.08
C GLY A 89 -0.51 11.81 -6.31
N GLU A 90 -0.67 10.63 -6.90
CA GLU A 90 -1.38 9.54 -6.24
C GLU A 90 -0.59 9.00 -5.06
N PHE A 91 0.75 9.00 -5.16
CA PHE A 91 1.60 8.60 -4.04
C PHE A 91 1.36 9.50 -2.82
N CYS A 92 1.34 10.82 -3.03
CA CYS A 92 1.08 11.77 -1.94
C CYS A 92 -0.32 11.59 -1.33
N SER A 93 -1.32 11.34 -2.18
CA SER A 93 -2.68 11.06 -1.69
C SER A 93 -2.72 9.79 -0.84
N LEU A 94 -2.04 8.74 -1.28
CA LEU A 94 -1.97 7.47 -0.56
C LEU A 94 -1.25 7.65 0.79
N ILE A 95 -0.11 8.35 0.81
CA ILE A 95 0.64 8.59 2.05
C ILE A 95 -0.22 9.35 3.06
N ARG A 96 -0.87 10.43 2.62
CA ARG A 96 -1.74 11.19 3.50
C ARG A 96 -2.88 10.33 4.05
N TYR A 97 -3.50 9.56 3.18
CA TYR A 97 -4.61 8.67 3.54
C TYR A 97 -4.20 7.65 4.61
N LEU A 98 -3.04 7.02 4.42
CA LEU A 98 -2.52 6.01 5.35
C LEU A 98 -2.11 6.63 6.69
N PHE A 99 -1.48 7.79 6.67
CA PHE A 99 -1.02 8.45 7.88
C PHE A 99 -2.17 9.07 8.69
N ASP A 100 -3.28 9.40 8.03
CA ASP A 100 -4.46 9.97 8.69
C ASP A 100 -5.44 8.90 9.21
N MET A 101 -5.14 7.62 9.05
CA MET A 101 -5.97 6.55 9.61
C MET A 101 -5.97 6.58 11.14
N PRO A 102 -7.02 6.05 11.79
CA PRO A 102 -7.09 6.02 13.26
C PRO A 102 -5.82 5.45 13.90
N THR A 103 -5.25 4.41 13.31
CA THR A 103 -3.90 3.94 13.65
C THR A 103 -3.03 4.17 12.41
N PRO A 104 -2.06 5.09 12.48
CA PRO A 104 -1.19 5.35 11.33
C PRO A 104 -0.50 4.08 10.83
N ILE A 105 -0.45 3.95 9.50
CA ILE A 105 0.10 2.77 8.86
C ILE A 105 1.56 3.02 8.52
N HIS A 106 2.44 2.10 8.92
CA HIS A 106 3.84 2.16 8.55
C HIS A 106 4.05 1.67 7.12
N ILE A 107 5.07 2.22 6.47
CA ILE A 107 5.41 1.88 5.09
C ILE A 107 6.90 1.58 5.02
N VAL A 108 7.22 0.46 4.37
CA VAL A 108 8.59 0.04 4.12
C VAL A 108 8.73 -0.31 2.64
N THR A 109 9.65 0.37 1.94
CA THR A 109 10.00 0.03 0.56
C THR A 109 11.46 -0.35 0.47
N GLU A 110 11.80 -1.17 -0.52
CA GLU A 110 13.14 -1.74 -0.68
C GLU A 110 13.90 -1.13 -1.87
N ASP A 111 13.49 0.04 -2.35
CA ASP A 111 14.20 0.75 -3.41
C ASP A 111 15.66 1.02 -2.99
N GLU A 112 16.60 0.86 -3.92
CA GLU A 112 18.00 1.16 -3.63
C GLU A 112 18.23 2.64 -3.33
N GLU A 113 17.49 3.50 -4.04
CA GLU A 113 17.51 4.94 -3.83
C GLU A 113 16.16 5.40 -3.30
N TYR A 114 16.19 6.33 -2.34
CA TYR A 114 14.97 6.93 -1.78
C TYR A 114 13.99 5.91 -1.21
N ASN A 115 14.52 4.88 -0.55
CA ASN A 115 13.66 3.92 0.14
C ASN A 115 12.92 4.62 1.29
N ILE A 116 11.74 4.11 1.59
CA ILE A 116 10.93 4.60 2.70
C ILE A 116 10.94 3.53 3.78
N ASN A 117 11.19 3.93 5.02
CA ASN A 117 11.03 3.04 6.17
C ASN A 117 10.59 3.89 7.35
N THR A 118 9.28 3.99 7.55
CA THR A 118 8.72 4.84 8.61
C THR A 118 8.96 4.27 10.01
N ILE A 119 9.45 3.03 10.11
CA ILE A 119 9.76 2.40 11.38
C ILE A 119 11.17 2.77 11.83
N THR A 120 12.16 2.72 10.92
CA THR A 120 13.57 2.95 11.26
C THR A 120 14.05 4.37 10.94
N ASN A 121 13.37 5.08 10.04
CA ASN A 121 13.69 6.46 9.75
C ASN A 121 13.45 7.31 11.01
N ASN A 122 14.24 8.37 11.18
CA ASN A 122 14.03 9.26 12.32
C ASN A 122 12.71 10.04 12.15
N ASP A 123 12.20 10.54 13.27
CA ASP A 123 10.92 11.27 13.29
C ASP A 123 10.91 12.46 12.33
N SER A 124 12.04 13.12 12.15
CA SER A 124 12.15 14.27 11.25
C SER A 124 11.90 13.87 9.79
N GLN A 125 12.44 12.73 9.35
CA GLN A 125 12.23 12.25 7.98
C GLN A 125 10.79 11.81 7.75
N VAL A 126 10.19 11.14 8.71
CA VAL A 126 8.79 10.72 8.64
C VAL A 126 7.87 11.95 8.60
N GLU A 127 8.16 12.95 9.44
CA GLU A 127 7.42 14.20 9.47
C GLU A 127 7.52 14.95 8.14
N GLU A 128 8.69 14.98 7.53
CA GLU A 128 8.87 15.62 6.23
C GLU A 128 8.09 14.92 5.12
N LEU A 129 8.05 13.60 5.15
CA LEU A 129 7.24 12.81 4.21
C LEU A 129 5.76 13.17 4.34
N TYR A 130 5.27 13.23 5.58
CA TYR A 130 3.88 13.60 5.85
C TYR A 130 3.59 15.04 5.39
N LYS A 131 4.47 15.98 5.71
CA LYS A 131 4.32 17.38 5.30
C LYS A 131 4.32 17.52 3.78
N MET A 132 5.18 16.79 3.09
CA MET A 132 5.21 16.81 1.63
C MET A 132 3.87 16.32 1.05
N ALA A 133 3.38 15.19 1.55
CA ALA A 133 2.12 14.63 1.10
C ALA A 133 0.94 15.57 1.40
N HIS A 134 0.93 16.14 2.59
CA HIS A 134 -0.11 17.09 3.01
C HIS A 134 -0.09 18.36 2.14
N ARG A 135 1.09 18.92 1.93
CA ARG A 135 1.25 20.13 1.11
C ARG A 135 0.78 19.88 -0.32
N PHE A 136 1.19 18.74 -0.90
CA PHE A 136 0.79 18.39 -2.26
C PHE A 136 -0.74 18.27 -2.39
N THR A 137 -1.37 17.58 -1.47
CA THR A 137 -2.82 17.36 -1.51
C THR A 137 -3.60 18.64 -1.19
N GLU A 138 -3.04 19.56 -0.40
CA GLU A 138 -3.67 20.84 -0.09
C GLU A 138 -3.56 21.85 -1.26
N MET A 139 -2.71 21.61 -2.24
CA MET A 139 -2.68 22.42 -3.45
C MET A 139 -3.99 22.30 -4.25
N ASN A 140 -4.68 21.17 -4.11
CA ASN A 140 -5.99 20.95 -4.71
C ASN A 140 -6.83 20.05 -3.80
N PRO A 141 -7.41 20.63 -2.73
CA PRO A 141 -8.19 19.85 -1.77
C PRO A 141 -9.39 19.11 -2.38
N ALA A 142 -10.01 19.71 -3.39
CA ALA A 142 -11.14 19.06 -4.08
C ALA A 142 -10.71 17.79 -4.80
N ALA A 143 -9.53 17.78 -5.41
CA ALA A 143 -8.99 16.60 -6.07
C ALA A 143 -8.69 15.48 -5.06
N TYR A 144 -8.13 15.84 -3.89
CA TYR A 144 -7.87 14.86 -2.84
C TYR A 144 -9.18 14.29 -2.30
N GLN A 145 -10.18 15.13 -2.06
CA GLN A 145 -11.48 14.68 -1.59
C GLN A 145 -12.14 13.74 -2.58
N LYS A 146 -12.05 14.05 -3.88
CA LYS A 146 -12.56 13.16 -4.91
C LYS A 146 -11.81 11.84 -4.94
N TRP A 147 -10.49 11.88 -4.74
CA TRP A 147 -9.68 10.66 -4.68
C TRP A 147 -10.15 9.75 -3.52
N ILE A 148 -10.40 10.32 -2.34
CA ILE A 148 -10.93 9.57 -1.19
C ILE A 148 -12.29 8.96 -1.53
N GLU A 149 -13.18 9.72 -2.15
CA GLU A 149 -14.50 9.23 -2.54
C GLU A 149 -14.40 8.07 -3.53
N ASP A 150 -13.49 8.17 -4.50
CA ASP A 150 -13.25 7.11 -5.47
C ASP A 150 -12.71 5.84 -4.80
N ILE A 151 -11.83 5.99 -3.80
CA ILE A 151 -11.32 4.87 -3.02
C ILE A 151 -12.45 4.20 -2.23
N ASP A 152 -13.28 4.99 -1.56
CA ASP A 152 -14.39 4.46 -0.77
C ASP A 152 -15.40 3.72 -1.66
N LEU A 153 -15.72 4.27 -2.83
CA LEU A 153 -16.58 3.60 -3.80
C LEU A 153 -15.96 2.32 -4.32
N GLY A 154 -14.65 2.33 -4.57
CA GLY A 154 -13.91 1.15 -5.01
C GLY A 154 -13.93 0.04 -3.95
N ILE A 155 -13.73 0.40 -2.69
CA ILE A 155 -13.81 -0.55 -1.57
C ILE A 155 -15.21 -1.14 -1.49
N GLU A 156 -16.23 -0.31 -1.54
CA GLU A 156 -17.60 -0.80 -1.51
C GLU A 156 -17.85 -1.79 -2.64
N LYS A 157 -17.46 -1.44 -3.86
CA LYS A 157 -17.71 -2.25 -5.05
C LYS A 157 -16.90 -3.55 -5.07
N HIS A 158 -15.61 -3.49 -4.75
CA HIS A 158 -14.69 -4.61 -4.94
C HIS A 158 -14.44 -5.44 -3.68
N VAL A 159 -14.75 -4.93 -2.52
CA VAL A 159 -14.46 -5.59 -1.23
C VAL A 159 -15.73 -5.93 -0.48
N LEU A 160 -16.59 -4.95 -0.21
CA LEU A 160 -17.75 -5.14 0.67
C LEU A 160 -18.91 -5.86 -0.01
N GLN A 161 -19.08 -5.71 -1.32
CA GLN A 161 -20.16 -6.36 -2.06
C GLN A 161 -19.85 -7.78 -2.52
N LYS A 162 -18.64 -8.25 -2.24
CA LYS A 162 -18.20 -9.61 -2.58
C LYS A 162 -18.58 -10.64 -1.52
N GLY A 163 -19.40 -10.28 -0.63
CA GLY A 163 -19.79 -11.12 0.52
C GLY A 163 -20.31 -12.48 0.20
#